data_cd6d79dd70c40f6697c42ca4c600ee32
#
_entry.id   cd6d79dd70c40f6697c42ca4c600ee32
#
_cell.length_a   1.000
_cell.length_b   1.000
_cell.length_c   1.000
_cell.angle_alpha   90.00
_cell.angle_beta   90.00
_cell.angle_gamma   90.00
#
_symmetry.space_group_name_H-M   'P 1'
#
loop_
_entity.id
_entity.type
_entity.pdbx_description
1 polymer ?
#
loop_
_entity_poly.entity_id
_entity_poly.type
_entity_poly.pdbx_seq_one_letter_code
_entity_poly.pdbx_strand_id
1 'polypeptide(L)'
;MAATKSQIIAQVAEDADISKVQAKAAIDSLVSQAYAGAGDGFTIPGLGKLVKVDRKARMGRNPATGETIQIPAKTVLKFRIAKAAKDAVLG
;
A
#
# COMPACT_ATOMS: atom_id res chain seq x y z
N MET A 1 19.20 -1.80 -5.68
CA MET A 1 18.53 -3.02 -5.19
C MET A 1 17.47 -2.65 -4.15
N ALA A 2 16.38 -3.39 -4.16
CA ALA A 2 15.33 -3.19 -3.16
C ALA A 2 15.80 -3.70 -1.79
N ALA A 3 15.44 -2.97 -0.74
CA ALA A 3 15.75 -3.38 0.62
C ALA A 3 14.86 -4.55 1.06
N THR A 4 15.45 -5.53 1.72
CA THR A 4 14.69 -6.63 2.30
C THR A 4 14.07 -6.19 3.63
N LYS A 5 13.10 -6.98 4.14
CA LYS A 5 12.48 -6.70 5.44
C LYS A 5 13.54 -6.61 6.55
N SER A 6 14.52 -7.52 6.55
CA SER A 6 15.59 -7.51 7.53
C SER A 6 16.44 -6.25 7.48
N GLN A 7 16.75 -5.76 6.28
CA GLN A 7 17.49 -4.52 6.09
C GLN A 7 16.69 -3.30 6.57
N ILE A 8 15.40 -3.27 6.30
CA ILE A 8 14.53 -2.20 6.77
C ILE A 8 14.47 -2.18 8.30
N ILE A 9 14.30 -3.34 8.92
CA ILE A 9 14.26 -3.47 10.38
C ILE A 9 15.58 -2.97 11.00
N ALA A 10 16.70 -3.37 10.42
CA ALA A 10 18.02 -2.94 10.92
C ALA A 10 18.21 -1.43 10.82
N GLN A 11 17.78 -0.84 9.69
CA GLN A 11 17.89 0.61 9.48
C GLN A 11 16.99 1.39 10.43
N VAL A 12 15.74 0.93 10.62
CA VAL A 12 14.82 1.57 11.55
C VAL A 12 15.36 1.50 12.98
N ALA A 13 15.92 0.35 13.37
CA ALA A 13 16.51 0.17 14.69
C ALA A 13 17.65 1.16 14.93
N GLU A 14 18.51 1.34 13.95
CA GLU A 14 19.61 2.29 14.02
C GLU A 14 19.12 3.74 14.08
N ASP A 15 18.23 4.13 13.19
CA ASP A 15 17.73 5.50 13.10
C ASP A 15 16.94 5.92 14.34
N ALA A 16 16.18 5.00 14.91
CA ALA A 16 15.35 5.27 16.09
C ALA A 16 16.07 4.98 17.42
N ASP A 17 17.27 4.46 17.35
CA ASP A 17 18.06 4.06 18.53
C ASP A 17 17.30 3.05 19.41
N ILE A 18 16.80 2.01 18.78
CA ILE A 18 16.03 0.92 19.42
C ILE A 18 16.62 -0.42 18.97
N SER A 19 16.21 -1.49 19.66
CA SER A 19 16.64 -2.83 19.28
C SER A 19 15.95 -3.29 17.99
N LYS A 20 16.51 -4.30 17.33
CA LYS A 20 15.88 -4.89 16.13
C LYS A 20 14.55 -5.54 16.48
N VAL A 21 14.41 -6.11 17.67
CA VAL A 21 13.14 -6.68 18.14
C VAL A 21 12.07 -5.60 18.26
N GLN A 22 12.44 -4.45 18.83
CA GLN A 22 11.53 -3.31 18.96
C GLN A 22 11.18 -2.73 17.59
N ALA A 23 12.15 -2.61 16.69
CA ALA A 23 11.91 -2.12 15.32
C ALA A 23 10.97 -3.04 14.56
N LYS A 24 11.16 -4.36 14.67
CA LYS A 24 10.26 -5.33 14.04
C LYS A 24 8.84 -5.21 14.57
N ALA A 25 8.68 -5.08 15.89
CA ALA A 25 7.38 -4.91 16.52
C ALA A 25 6.69 -3.64 16.04
N ALA A 26 7.43 -2.54 15.91
CA ALA A 26 6.90 -1.28 15.40
C ALA A 26 6.42 -1.40 13.95
N ILE A 27 7.20 -2.03 13.10
CA ILE A 27 6.85 -2.26 11.69
C ILE A 27 5.63 -3.17 11.58
N ASP A 28 5.62 -4.27 12.33
CA ASP A 28 4.50 -5.22 12.32
C ASP A 28 3.20 -4.55 12.81
N SER A 29 3.29 -3.68 13.81
CA SER A 29 2.15 -2.91 14.30
C SER A 29 1.62 -1.96 13.21
N LEU A 30 2.50 -1.25 12.52
CA LEU A 30 2.11 -0.34 11.44
C LEU A 30 1.39 -1.09 10.31
N VAL A 31 1.93 -2.23 9.91
CA VAL A 31 1.33 -3.07 8.86
C VAL A 31 -0.04 -3.58 9.29
N SER A 32 -0.15 -4.04 10.54
CA SER A 32 -1.41 -4.52 11.11
C SER A 32 -2.48 -3.42 11.13
N GLN A 33 -2.10 -2.22 11.52
CA GLN A 33 -2.99 -1.05 11.52
C GLN A 33 -3.45 -0.69 10.10
N ALA A 34 -2.53 -0.78 9.12
CA ALA A 34 -2.85 -0.51 7.73
C ALA A 34 -3.88 -1.50 7.20
N TYR A 35 -3.74 -2.78 7.53
CA TYR A 35 -4.71 -3.80 7.12
C TYR A 35 -6.08 -3.56 7.74
N ALA A 36 -6.12 -3.23 9.03
CA ALA A 36 -7.38 -2.98 9.73
C ALA A 36 -8.04 -1.68 9.27
N GLY A 37 -7.27 -0.67 8.92
CA GLY A 37 -7.76 0.65 8.57
C GLY A 37 -8.02 0.87 7.08
N ALA A 38 -7.67 -0.07 6.21
CA ALA A 38 -7.77 0.12 4.75
C ALA A 38 -9.20 0.40 4.27
N GLY A 39 -10.21 -0.15 4.95
CA GLY A 39 -11.62 0.08 4.60
C GLY A 39 -12.03 1.54 4.70
N ASP A 40 -11.50 2.25 5.67
CA ASP A 40 -11.75 3.69 5.89
C ASP A 40 -10.66 4.56 5.29
N GLY A 41 -9.59 3.94 4.78
CA GLY A 41 -8.42 4.62 4.29
C GLY A 41 -7.38 4.81 5.40
N PHE A 42 -6.21 4.21 5.23
CA PHE A 42 -5.12 4.32 6.21
C PHE A 42 -3.97 5.11 5.59
N THR A 43 -3.68 6.27 6.15
CA THR A 43 -2.58 7.13 5.69
C THR A 43 -1.30 6.79 6.41
N ILE A 44 -0.25 6.49 5.63
CA ILE A 44 1.11 6.33 6.16
C ILE A 44 1.82 7.67 5.90
N PRO A 45 2.14 8.44 6.96
CA PRO A 45 2.75 9.77 6.78
C PRO A 45 4.01 9.71 5.92
N GLY A 46 4.09 10.58 4.93
CA GLY A 46 5.24 10.66 4.04
C GLY A 46 5.30 9.61 2.94
N LEU A 47 4.38 8.66 2.90
CA LEU A 47 4.37 7.60 1.88
C LEU A 47 3.11 7.63 1.03
N GLY A 48 1.95 7.51 1.64
CA GLY A 48 0.71 7.43 0.89
C GLY A 48 -0.45 6.93 1.72
N LYS A 49 -1.52 6.56 1.04
CA LYS A 49 -2.76 6.11 1.66
C LYS A 49 -3.20 4.78 1.09
N LEU A 50 -3.40 3.80 1.96
CA LEU A 50 -3.96 2.50 1.60
C LEU A 50 -5.47 2.61 1.64
N VAL A 51 -6.14 2.35 0.52
CA VAL A 51 -7.59 2.51 0.39
C VAL A 51 -8.22 1.27 -0.23
N LYS A 52 -9.44 1.03 0.18
CA LYS A 52 -10.28 -0.03 -0.37
C LYS A 52 -11.29 0.64 -1.29
N VAL A 53 -11.36 0.18 -2.54
CA VAL A 53 -12.22 0.77 -3.57
C VAL A 53 -13.18 -0.28 -4.08
N ASP A 54 -14.47 0.03 -4.02
CA ASP A 54 -15.51 -0.82 -4.59
C ASP A 54 -15.73 -0.41 -6.05
N ARG A 55 -15.52 -1.35 -6.96
CA ARG A 55 -15.77 -1.14 -8.38
C ARG A 55 -17.11 -1.76 -8.75
N LYS A 56 -17.97 -0.94 -9.35
CA LYS A 56 -19.29 -1.42 -9.81
C LYS A 56 -19.12 -2.35 -11.01
N ALA A 57 -20.08 -3.27 -11.16
CA ALA A 57 -20.18 -4.08 -12.37
C ALA A 57 -20.35 -3.17 -13.59
N ARG A 58 -19.72 -3.52 -14.68
CA ARG A 58 -19.81 -2.73 -15.92
C ARG A 58 -19.69 -3.65 -17.13
N MET A 59 -20.10 -3.13 -18.29
CA MET A 59 -19.87 -3.81 -19.55
C MET A 59 -18.54 -3.38 -20.13
N GLY A 60 -17.75 -4.36 -20.52
CA GLY A 60 -16.47 -4.13 -21.19
C GLY A 60 -16.46 -4.81 -22.54
N ARG A 61 -15.39 -4.64 -23.28
CA ARG A 61 -15.21 -5.29 -24.57
C ARG A 61 -13.94 -6.13 -24.57
N ASN A 62 -14.07 -7.37 -25.04
CA ASN A 62 -12.92 -8.25 -25.18
C ASN A 62 -12.07 -7.74 -26.36
N PRO A 63 -10.83 -7.30 -26.12
CA PRO A 63 -9.98 -6.74 -27.18
C PRO A 63 -9.58 -7.77 -28.25
N ALA A 64 -9.61 -9.06 -27.93
CA ALA A 64 -9.24 -10.13 -28.87
C ALA A 64 -10.38 -10.45 -29.84
N THR A 65 -11.62 -10.40 -29.39
CA THR A 65 -12.79 -10.81 -30.18
C THR A 65 -13.74 -9.66 -30.50
N GLY A 66 -13.64 -8.55 -29.78
CA GLY A 66 -14.56 -7.42 -29.90
C GLY A 66 -15.92 -7.67 -29.23
N GLU A 67 -16.11 -8.83 -28.61
CA GLU A 67 -17.37 -9.15 -27.94
C GLU A 67 -17.53 -8.34 -26.65
N THR A 68 -18.79 -7.99 -26.35
CA THR A 68 -19.13 -7.35 -25.10
C THR A 68 -19.12 -8.39 -23.98
N ILE A 69 -18.39 -8.10 -22.91
CA ILE A 69 -18.35 -8.97 -21.73
C ILE A 69 -18.81 -8.20 -20.51
N GLN A 70 -19.38 -8.93 -19.56
CA GLN A 70 -19.76 -8.34 -18.28
C GLN A 70 -18.59 -8.45 -17.31
N ILE A 71 -18.17 -7.28 -16.80
CA ILE A 71 -17.13 -7.21 -15.77
C ILE A 71 -17.86 -7.13 -14.43
N PRO A 72 -17.72 -8.15 -13.56
CA PRO A 72 -18.44 -8.16 -12.29
C PRO A 72 -17.93 -7.09 -11.34
N ALA A 73 -18.79 -6.67 -10.42
CA ALA A 73 -18.40 -5.79 -9.32
C ALA A 73 -17.36 -6.50 -8.45
N LYS A 74 -16.36 -5.73 -8.00
CA LYS A 74 -15.38 -6.26 -7.05
C LYS A 74 -14.77 -5.15 -6.20
N THR A 75 -14.27 -5.54 -5.05
CA THR A 75 -13.53 -4.67 -4.17
C THR A 75 -12.04 -4.86 -4.41
N VAL A 76 -11.32 -3.77 -4.62
CA VAL A 76 -9.87 -3.80 -4.82
C VAL A 76 -9.17 -2.94 -3.79
N LEU A 77 -7.92 -3.30 -3.51
CA LEU A 77 -7.06 -2.55 -2.62
C LEU A 77 -6.12 -1.69 -3.46
N LYS A 78 -6.03 -0.40 -3.15
CA LYS A 78 -5.15 0.53 -3.84
C LYS A 78 -4.28 1.28 -2.86
N PHE A 79 -3.08 1.62 -3.31
CA PHE A 79 -2.18 2.50 -2.56
C PHE A 79 -1.99 3.80 -3.34
N ARG A 80 -2.43 4.91 -2.74
CA ARG A 80 -2.28 6.24 -3.35
C ARG A 80 -1.04 6.90 -2.79
N ILE A 81 -0.07 7.14 -3.66
CA ILE A 81 1.21 7.73 -3.25
C ILE A 81 1.00 9.19 -2.88
N ALA A 82 1.50 9.59 -1.71
CA ALA A 82 1.43 10.97 -1.25
C ALA A 82 2.32 11.88 -2.10
N LYS A 83 1.92 13.13 -2.26
CA LYS A 83 2.72 14.12 -2.98
C LYS A 83 4.10 14.27 -2.36
N ALA A 84 4.19 14.25 -1.04
CA ALA A 84 5.47 14.32 -0.32
C ALA A 84 6.43 13.22 -0.75
N ALA A 85 5.93 11.98 -0.94
CA ALA A 85 6.74 10.87 -1.39
C ALA A 85 7.19 11.05 -2.84
N LYS A 86 6.31 11.54 -3.71
CA LYS A 86 6.64 11.83 -5.10
C LYS A 86 7.72 12.90 -5.20
N ASP A 87 7.57 13.98 -4.45
CA ASP A 87 8.53 15.09 -4.45
C ASP A 87 9.88 14.65 -3.90
N ALA A 88 9.90 13.82 -2.85
CA ALA A 88 11.14 13.34 -2.24
C ALA A 88 11.92 12.39 -3.14
N VAL A 89 11.23 11.57 -3.92
CA VAL A 89 11.86 10.53 -4.75
C VAL A 89 12.14 11.03 -6.16
N LEU A 90 11.19 11.76 -6.74
CA LEU A 90 11.27 12.19 -8.14
C LEU A 90 11.83 13.61 -8.31
N GLY A 91 11.94 14.33 -7.22
CA GLY A 91 12.39 15.71 -7.25
C GLY A 91 11.26 16.65 -7.56
#